data_55e88576c859077aafba1c918722cfe5
#
_entry.id   55e88576c859077aafba1c918722cfe5
#
_cell.length_a   1.000
_cell.length_b   1.000
_cell.length_c   1.000
_cell.angle_alpha   90.00
_cell.angle_beta   90.00
_cell.angle_gamma   90.00
#
_symmetry.space_group_name_H-M   'P 1'
#
loop_
_entity.id
_entity.type
_entity.pdbx_description
1 polymer ?
#
loop_
_entity_poly.entity_id
_entity_poly.type
_entity_poly.pdbx_seq_one_letter_code
_entity_poly.pdbx_strand_id
1 'polypeptide(L)'
;MGNLKVHDKLDIQAGGQAEVLDEFGSGGQGTVYKVSYNGKTYALKWYHPGVFKGKENDFYKNLENNISNGAPTDAFLWPKAITKVYNDQFGYLMDVRPSGYEELTNFFVGGRKQKQARFKSFYALCTAAINIIEAFRALHNNGYSYQDINNGNFFINPENGDVLICDNDNVSPFGTNLGIMGKQRWMAPEIVMGKNDPDKNSDRFSLAVVLFRLLFINHPLEGRYSTPPCMTKEAEQKYYGSAPIFVYDPSTSENRPIPGTDHNLKLFWNVYPDYVKEAFIRAFSHDVMMKQKPRILEKEWLD
;
A
#
# COMPACT_ATOMS: atom_id res chain seq x y z
N MET A 1 2.00 -7.26 28.04
CA MET A 1 1.47 -5.92 28.31
C MET A 1 0.22 -5.77 27.45
N GLY A 2 -0.87 -5.17 27.97
CA GLY A 2 -1.99 -4.75 27.11
C GLY A 2 -1.62 -3.49 26.31
N ASN A 3 -2.61 -2.65 26.00
CA ASN A 3 -2.37 -1.33 25.41
C ASN A 3 -1.50 -0.48 26.34
N LEU A 4 -0.59 0.28 25.76
CA LEU A 4 0.26 1.21 26.49
C LEU A 4 -0.57 2.40 27.01
N LYS A 5 -0.12 2.99 28.10
CA LYS A 5 -0.73 4.19 28.69
C LYS A 5 0.21 5.38 28.55
N VAL A 6 -0.33 6.57 28.60
CA VAL A 6 0.46 7.80 28.67
C VAL A 6 1.43 7.72 29.87
N HIS A 7 2.67 8.13 29.66
CA HIS A 7 3.83 8.04 30.53
C HIS A 7 4.46 6.65 30.72
N ASP A 8 3.95 5.59 30.05
CA ASP A 8 4.68 4.33 29.97
C ASP A 8 6.03 4.55 29.28
N LYS A 9 7.06 3.89 29.81
CA LYS A 9 8.44 3.95 29.26
C LYS A 9 8.85 2.61 28.71
N LEU A 10 9.37 2.63 27.50
CA LEU A 10 9.81 1.44 26.77
C LEU A 10 11.30 1.56 26.47
N ASP A 11 12.07 0.55 26.87
CA ASP A 11 13.48 0.49 26.49
C ASP A 11 13.62 0.30 24.99
N ILE A 12 14.48 1.09 24.37
CA ILE A 12 14.85 0.95 22.96
C ILE A 12 16.09 0.06 22.89
N GLN A 13 16.14 -0.81 21.87
CA GLN A 13 17.25 -1.76 21.72
C GLN A 13 18.60 -1.05 21.55
N ALA A 14 18.64 0.04 20.81
CA ALA A 14 19.84 0.86 20.63
C ALA A 14 20.23 1.70 21.86
N GLY A 15 19.44 1.59 22.97
CA GLY A 15 19.66 2.32 24.20
C GLY A 15 18.66 3.46 24.43
N GLY A 16 18.53 3.87 25.70
CA GLY A 16 17.55 4.88 26.11
C GLY A 16 16.13 4.36 26.20
N GLN A 17 15.21 5.26 26.53
CA GLN A 17 13.79 4.95 26.72
C GLN A 17 12.91 5.89 25.89
N ALA A 18 11.87 5.34 25.26
CA ALA A 18 10.79 6.10 24.66
C ALA A 18 9.64 6.24 25.67
N GLU A 19 9.14 7.45 25.87
CA GLU A 19 8.00 7.75 26.73
C GLU A 19 6.76 7.99 25.89
N VAL A 20 5.66 7.31 26.23
CA VAL A 20 4.35 7.46 25.58
C VAL A 20 3.73 8.80 25.97
N LEU A 21 3.38 9.62 24.98
CA LEU A 21 2.77 10.94 25.17
C LEU A 21 1.28 10.95 24.86
N ASP A 22 0.84 10.18 23.85
CA ASP A 22 -0.55 10.16 23.38
C ASP A 22 -0.78 8.94 22.48
N GLU A 23 -2.05 8.64 22.16
CA GLU A 23 -2.44 7.62 21.19
C GLU A 23 -2.90 8.28 19.89
N PHE A 24 -2.32 7.90 18.75
CA PHE A 24 -2.76 8.35 17.44
C PHE A 24 -3.92 7.52 16.89
N GLY A 25 -3.96 6.23 17.18
CA GLY A 25 -5.03 5.33 16.77
C GLY A 25 -4.64 3.87 16.78
N SER A 26 -5.64 2.99 16.65
CA SER A 26 -5.46 1.54 16.68
C SER A 26 -5.97 0.90 15.40
N GLY A 27 -5.24 -0.11 14.90
CA GLY A 27 -5.55 -0.91 13.72
C GLY A 27 -5.49 -2.41 13.99
N GLY A 28 -5.60 -3.22 12.95
CA GLY A 28 -5.65 -4.68 13.08
C GLY A 28 -4.38 -5.32 13.62
N GLN A 29 -3.21 -4.75 13.34
CA GLN A 29 -1.92 -5.30 13.75
C GLN A 29 -1.36 -4.69 15.05
N GLY A 30 -1.78 -3.46 15.37
CA GLY A 30 -1.20 -2.74 16.50
C GLY A 30 -1.83 -1.38 16.72
N THR A 31 -1.36 -0.70 17.75
CA THR A 31 -1.75 0.67 18.10
C THR A 31 -0.56 1.59 17.85
N VAL A 32 -0.82 2.76 17.28
CA VAL A 32 0.19 3.78 17.01
C VAL A 32 0.11 4.85 18.09
N TYR A 33 1.23 5.08 18.77
CA TYR A 33 1.37 6.07 19.82
C TYR A 33 2.30 7.20 19.40
N LYS A 34 2.06 8.39 19.93
CA LYS A 34 3.02 9.49 19.96
C LYS A 34 3.98 9.26 21.11
N VAL A 35 5.29 9.26 20.84
CA VAL A 35 6.30 9.04 21.87
C VAL A 35 7.39 10.09 21.80
N SER A 36 8.05 10.35 22.94
CA SER A 36 9.29 11.12 23.02
C SER A 36 10.48 10.18 23.16
N TYR A 37 11.49 10.34 22.34
CA TYR A 37 12.74 9.58 22.40
C TYR A 37 13.92 10.47 22.03
N ASN A 38 14.95 10.53 22.89
CA ASN A 38 16.13 11.39 22.72
C ASN A 38 15.80 12.84 22.37
N GLY A 39 14.79 13.42 23.04
CA GLY A 39 14.37 14.82 22.85
C GLY A 39 13.60 15.10 21.54
N LYS A 40 13.26 14.07 20.77
CA LYS A 40 12.44 14.18 19.55
C LYS A 40 11.14 13.40 19.68
N THR A 41 10.15 13.81 18.90
CA THR A 41 8.85 13.13 18.81
C THR A 41 8.84 12.13 17.66
N TYR A 42 8.35 10.92 17.94
CA TYR A 42 8.19 9.84 16.98
C TYR A 42 6.78 9.24 17.07
N ALA A 43 6.39 8.49 16.06
CA ALA A 43 5.30 7.55 16.08
C ALA A 43 5.85 6.17 16.44
N LEU A 44 5.24 5.50 17.42
CA LEU A 44 5.53 4.13 17.82
C LEU A 44 4.39 3.23 17.39
N LYS A 45 4.62 2.29 16.47
CA LYS A 45 3.68 1.19 16.19
C LYS A 45 3.97 0.07 17.17
N TRP A 46 3.04 -0.15 18.10
CA TRP A 46 3.09 -1.19 19.12
C TRP A 46 2.19 -2.35 18.70
N TYR A 47 2.74 -3.53 18.50
CA TYR A 47 1.99 -4.67 17.98
C TYR A 47 1.08 -5.31 19.01
N HIS A 48 -0.08 -5.78 18.57
CA HIS A 48 -0.99 -6.55 19.39
C HIS A 48 -0.43 -7.94 19.68
N PRO A 49 -0.76 -8.55 20.84
CA PRO A 49 -0.35 -9.91 21.15
C PRO A 49 -0.81 -10.91 20.07
N GLY A 50 0.08 -11.82 19.69
CA GLY A 50 -0.24 -12.92 18.78
C GLY A 50 -0.47 -12.53 17.31
N VAL A 51 -0.24 -11.28 16.90
CA VAL A 51 -0.44 -10.82 15.52
C VAL A 51 0.47 -11.56 14.53
N PHE A 52 1.65 -11.97 14.96
CA PHE A 52 2.63 -12.66 14.12
C PHE A 52 2.50 -14.18 14.09
N LYS A 53 1.58 -14.76 14.87
CA LYS A 53 1.27 -16.20 14.88
C LYS A 53 2.51 -17.09 15.07
N GLY A 54 3.42 -16.73 15.96
CA GLY A 54 4.64 -17.46 16.26
C GLY A 54 5.85 -17.09 15.39
N LYS A 55 5.75 -16.04 14.55
CA LYS A 55 6.85 -15.50 13.75
C LYS A 55 7.45 -14.22 14.34
N GLU A 56 7.26 -13.96 15.62
CA GLU A 56 7.68 -12.74 16.32
C GLU A 56 9.17 -12.45 16.12
N ASN A 57 10.02 -13.48 16.25
CA ASN A 57 11.47 -13.36 16.03
C ASN A 57 11.84 -13.01 14.59
N ASP A 58 11.15 -13.56 13.61
CA ASP A 58 11.43 -13.30 12.19
C ASP A 58 11.06 -11.85 11.83
N PHE A 59 9.92 -11.37 12.33
CA PHE A 59 9.52 -9.97 12.19
C PHE A 59 10.48 -9.02 12.89
N TYR A 60 10.89 -9.35 14.12
CA TYR A 60 11.84 -8.55 14.87
C TYR A 60 13.17 -8.40 14.12
N LYS A 61 13.75 -9.50 13.65
CA LYS A 61 14.99 -9.51 12.86
C LYS A 61 14.84 -8.76 11.53
N ASN A 62 13.69 -8.88 10.87
CA ASN A 62 13.44 -8.13 9.64
C ASN A 62 13.44 -6.62 9.89
N LEU A 63 12.82 -6.17 10.99
CA LEU A 63 12.85 -4.75 11.39
C LEU A 63 14.27 -4.28 11.74
N GLU A 64 15.06 -5.09 12.46
CA GLU A 64 16.47 -4.76 12.74
C GLU A 64 17.27 -4.59 11.45
N ASN A 65 17.10 -5.49 10.48
CA ASN A 65 17.75 -5.39 9.18
C ASN A 65 17.29 -4.14 8.41
N ASN A 66 15.99 -3.85 8.39
CA ASN A 66 15.45 -2.67 7.73
C ASN A 66 16.00 -1.38 8.37
N ILE A 67 16.04 -1.29 9.70
CA ILE A 67 16.63 -0.15 10.42
C ILE A 67 18.11 0.01 10.05
N SER A 68 18.87 -1.07 10.05
CA SER A 68 20.30 -1.05 9.73
C SER A 68 20.59 -0.61 8.30
N ASN A 69 19.76 -1.02 7.34
CA ASN A 69 19.94 -0.70 5.92
C ASN A 69 19.42 0.72 5.55
N GLY A 70 18.54 1.29 6.37
CA GLY A 70 17.92 2.58 6.11
C GLY A 70 16.82 2.55 5.05
N ALA A 71 16.13 3.68 4.91
CA ALA A 71 15.04 3.84 3.94
C ALA A 71 15.56 3.87 2.51
N PRO A 72 14.87 3.25 1.54
CA PRO A 72 15.21 3.37 0.12
C PRO A 72 15.11 4.80 -0.41
N THR A 73 14.13 5.56 0.07
CA THR A 73 13.94 7.00 -0.17
C THR A 73 13.19 7.64 1.00
N ASP A 74 13.15 8.98 1.05
CA ASP A 74 12.40 9.73 2.06
C ASP A 74 10.87 9.60 1.93
N ALA A 75 10.38 9.01 0.84
CA ALA A 75 8.96 8.71 0.67
C ALA A 75 8.45 7.63 1.65
N PHE A 76 9.33 6.81 2.22
CA PHE A 76 8.94 5.78 3.18
C PHE A 76 9.06 6.28 4.63
N LEU A 77 7.97 6.23 5.39
CA LEU A 77 8.01 6.39 6.85
C LEU A 77 8.67 5.15 7.47
N TRP A 78 9.98 5.09 7.33
CA TRP A 78 10.78 3.89 7.61
C TRP A 78 11.00 3.66 9.09
N PRO A 79 11.09 2.38 9.55
CA PRO A 79 11.51 2.06 10.90
C PRO A 79 12.87 2.67 11.25
N LYS A 80 12.99 3.36 12.38
CA LYS A 80 14.21 4.04 12.84
C LYS A 80 14.82 3.43 14.08
N ALA A 81 13.99 2.87 14.94
CA ALA A 81 14.42 2.18 16.16
C ALA A 81 13.38 1.14 16.56
N ILE A 82 13.81 0.09 17.24
CA ILE A 82 12.93 -0.97 17.73
C ILE A 82 13.01 -1.04 19.25
N THR A 83 11.89 -1.33 19.89
CA THR A 83 11.85 -1.53 21.36
C THR A 83 12.47 -2.87 21.71
N LYS A 84 12.87 -3.05 22.97
CA LYS A 84 13.07 -4.39 23.52
C LYS A 84 11.75 -5.17 23.51
N VAL A 85 11.86 -6.49 23.59
CA VAL A 85 10.68 -7.38 23.67
C VAL A 85 10.14 -7.43 25.10
N TYR A 86 8.83 -7.28 25.25
CA TYR A 86 8.09 -7.35 26.53
C TYR A 86 6.96 -8.39 26.40
N ASN A 87 7.12 -9.56 27.02
CA ASN A 87 6.14 -10.65 26.95
C ASN A 87 5.67 -10.93 25.50
N ASP A 88 6.63 -11.18 24.61
CA ASP A 88 6.43 -11.42 23.17
C ASP A 88 5.81 -10.24 22.37
N GLN A 89 5.72 -9.07 22.98
CA GLN A 89 5.31 -7.84 22.31
C GLN A 89 6.51 -6.90 22.12
N PHE A 90 6.51 -6.18 21.02
CA PHE A 90 7.45 -5.13 20.70
C PHE A 90 6.81 -4.11 19.78
N GLY A 91 7.55 -3.07 19.45
CA GLY A 91 7.13 -2.05 18.51
C GLY A 91 8.33 -1.36 17.89
N TYR A 92 8.10 -0.53 16.92
CA TYR A 92 9.15 0.27 16.29
C TYR A 92 8.76 1.74 16.18
N LEU A 93 9.78 2.59 16.20
CA LEU A 93 9.65 4.02 16.05
C LEU A 93 9.84 4.41 14.58
N MET A 94 9.04 5.34 14.12
CA MET A 94 9.14 5.99 12.80
C MET A 94 8.85 7.48 12.95
N ASP A 95 9.15 8.27 11.90
CA ASP A 95 8.80 9.69 11.92
C ASP A 95 7.29 9.88 12.02
N VAL A 96 6.89 10.95 12.69
CA VAL A 96 5.48 11.38 12.70
C VAL A 96 5.15 11.96 11.33
N ARG A 97 4.05 11.48 10.74
CA ARG A 97 3.55 12.05 9.49
C ARG A 97 3.25 13.55 9.66
N PRO A 98 3.78 14.42 8.80
CA PRO A 98 3.45 15.85 8.82
C PRO A 98 1.97 16.10 8.55
N SER A 99 1.48 17.26 8.97
CA SER A 99 0.14 17.73 8.60
C SER A 99 0.05 17.99 7.09
N GLY A 100 -1.16 17.97 6.54
CA GLY A 100 -1.41 18.26 5.12
C GLY A 100 -1.33 17.06 4.19
N TYR A 101 -1.05 15.87 4.70
CA TYR A 101 -1.13 14.63 3.92
C TYR A 101 -2.46 13.92 4.16
N GLU A 102 -3.13 13.54 3.08
CA GLU A 102 -4.39 12.82 3.06
C GLU A 102 -4.15 11.35 2.70
N GLU A 103 -4.83 10.42 3.37
CA GLU A 103 -4.80 9.01 2.98
C GLU A 103 -5.37 8.82 1.57
N LEU A 104 -4.77 7.97 0.77
CA LEU A 104 -5.20 7.72 -0.62
C LEU A 104 -6.68 7.33 -0.71
N THR A 105 -7.23 6.65 0.30
CA THR A 105 -8.65 6.34 0.39
C THR A 105 -9.53 7.58 0.25
N ASN A 106 -9.13 8.71 0.82
CA ASN A 106 -9.90 9.95 0.84
C ASN A 106 -10.07 10.59 -0.54
N PHE A 107 -9.21 10.23 -1.50
CA PHE A 107 -9.34 10.70 -2.90
C PHE A 107 -10.41 9.92 -3.68
N PHE A 108 -10.78 8.71 -3.23
CA PHE A 108 -11.73 7.84 -3.94
C PHE A 108 -13.16 8.01 -3.46
N VAL A 109 -13.36 8.27 -2.17
CA VAL A 109 -14.69 8.28 -1.54
C VAL A 109 -14.86 9.51 -0.66
N GLY A 110 -15.91 10.29 -0.92
CA GLY A 110 -16.42 11.26 0.03
C GLY A 110 -17.36 10.59 1.02
N GLY A 111 -17.08 10.71 2.33
CA GLY A 111 -17.96 10.19 3.40
C GLY A 111 -18.94 11.26 3.90
N ARG A 112 -19.98 10.86 4.65
CA ARG A 112 -20.90 11.80 5.28
C ARG A 112 -20.21 12.79 6.25
N LYS A 113 -19.07 12.41 6.81
CA LYS A 113 -18.31 13.18 7.80
C LYS A 113 -16.97 13.71 7.29
N GLN A 114 -16.49 13.24 6.13
CA GLN A 114 -15.20 13.61 5.58
C GLN A 114 -15.36 14.02 4.12
N LYS A 115 -14.93 15.25 3.81
CA LYS A 115 -14.90 15.75 2.44
C LYS A 115 -13.91 14.95 1.63
N GLN A 116 -14.29 14.55 0.40
CA GLN A 116 -13.36 13.89 -0.52
C GLN A 116 -12.15 14.79 -0.77
N ALA A 117 -10.95 14.25 -0.60
CA ALA A 117 -9.71 14.95 -0.93
C ALA A 117 -9.63 15.19 -2.45
N ARG A 118 -9.06 16.32 -2.83
CA ARG A 118 -8.88 16.70 -4.24
C ARG A 118 -7.50 17.30 -4.43
N PHE A 119 -6.83 16.90 -5.47
CA PHE A 119 -5.61 17.55 -5.89
C PHE A 119 -5.88 19.01 -6.26
N LYS A 120 -4.99 19.88 -5.86
CA LYS A 120 -5.05 21.31 -6.20
C LYS A 120 -4.89 21.55 -7.70
N SER A 121 -4.16 20.68 -8.39
CA SER A 121 -3.90 20.77 -9.82
C SER A 121 -3.66 19.39 -10.43
N PHE A 122 -3.81 19.31 -11.75
CA PHE A 122 -3.41 18.11 -12.50
C PHE A 122 -1.91 17.84 -12.38
N TYR A 123 -1.09 18.89 -12.26
CA TYR A 123 0.33 18.75 -11.99
C TYR A 123 0.61 18.00 -10.67
N ALA A 124 -0.07 18.38 -9.58
CA ALA A 124 0.07 17.69 -8.29
C ALA A 124 -0.35 16.21 -8.37
N LEU A 125 -1.40 15.89 -9.13
CA LEU A 125 -1.81 14.51 -9.40
C LEU A 125 -0.71 13.72 -10.13
N CYS A 126 -0.17 14.27 -11.21
CA CYS A 126 0.91 13.63 -11.98
C CYS A 126 2.18 13.47 -11.12
N THR A 127 2.53 14.50 -10.34
CA THR A 127 3.67 14.44 -9.41
C THR A 127 3.49 13.31 -8.40
N ALA A 128 2.29 13.14 -7.84
CA ALA A 128 2.02 12.04 -6.92
C ALA A 128 2.21 10.66 -7.58
N ALA A 129 1.73 10.49 -8.81
CA ALA A 129 1.92 9.26 -9.56
C ALA A 129 3.42 8.96 -9.79
N ILE A 130 4.19 9.96 -10.24
CA ILE A 130 5.64 9.84 -10.45
C ILE A 130 6.36 9.50 -9.14
N ASN A 131 6.08 10.23 -8.05
CA ASN A 131 6.70 10.00 -6.75
C ASN A 131 6.43 8.58 -6.21
N ILE A 132 5.22 8.04 -6.41
CA ILE A 132 4.90 6.65 -6.07
C ILE A 132 5.76 5.68 -6.89
N ILE A 133 5.84 5.87 -8.21
CA ILE A 133 6.63 4.99 -9.09
C ILE A 133 8.12 5.04 -8.73
N GLU A 134 8.68 6.22 -8.51
CA GLU A 134 10.09 6.40 -8.13
C GLU A 134 10.41 5.75 -6.77
N ALA A 135 9.50 5.88 -5.79
CA ALA A 135 9.65 5.22 -4.50
C ALA A 135 9.73 3.70 -4.66
N PHE A 136 8.81 3.08 -5.40
CA PHE A 136 8.83 1.63 -5.63
C PHE A 136 10.00 1.18 -6.51
N ARG A 137 10.42 1.99 -7.48
CA ARG A 137 11.63 1.74 -8.26
C ARG A 137 12.86 1.66 -7.34
N ALA A 138 13.01 2.61 -6.42
CA ALA A 138 14.10 2.60 -5.46
C ALA A 138 14.01 1.40 -4.52
N LEU A 139 12.82 1.07 -3.98
CA LEU A 139 12.60 -0.09 -3.12
C LEU A 139 13.01 -1.39 -3.81
N HIS A 140 12.52 -1.64 -5.02
CA HIS A 140 12.79 -2.84 -5.78
C HIS A 140 14.26 -2.95 -6.25
N ASN A 141 14.91 -1.81 -6.55
CA ASN A 141 16.34 -1.76 -6.88
C ASN A 141 17.24 -2.05 -5.68
N ASN A 142 16.79 -1.74 -4.46
CA ASN A 142 17.46 -2.11 -3.22
C ASN A 142 17.21 -3.58 -2.81
N GLY A 143 16.55 -4.37 -3.64
CA GLY A 143 16.34 -5.80 -3.41
C GLY A 143 15.19 -6.13 -2.47
N TYR A 144 14.28 -5.20 -2.20
CA TYR A 144 13.11 -5.38 -1.35
C TYR A 144 11.82 -5.62 -2.13
N SER A 145 10.82 -6.16 -1.45
CA SER A 145 9.41 -6.16 -1.84
C SER A 145 8.55 -5.60 -0.70
N TYR A 146 7.48 -4.88 -1.05
CA TYR A 146 6.59 -4.23 -0.08
C TYR A 146 5.49 -5.16 0.43
N GLN A 147 4.93 -5.97 -0.46
CA GLN A 147 3.99 -7.08 -0.21
C GLN A 147 2.58 -6.70 0.25
N ASP A 148 2.33 -5.47 0.70
CA ASP A 148 1.01 -4.98 1.12
C ASP A 148 0.66 -3.62 0.51
N ILE A 149 0.83 -3.47 -0.78
CA ILE A 149 0.42 -2.26 -1.50
C ILE A 149 -1.11 -2.13 -1.48
N ASN A 150 -1.61 -1.10 -0.81
CA ASN A 150 -3.04 -0.80 -0.73
C ASN A 150 -3.30 0.68 -0.38
N ASN A 151 -4.55 1.11 -0.52
CA ASN A 151 -4.94 2.51 -0.34
C ASN A 151 -4.75 3.09 1.07
N GLY A 152 -4.65 2.27 2.11
CA GLY A 152 -4.44 2.71 3.49
C GLY A 152 -2.98 3.07 3.79
N ASN A 153 -2.03 2.62 2.95
CA ASN A 153 -0.61 2.74 3.20
C ASN A 153 0.03 3.93 2.48
N PHE A 154 -0.74 4.70 1.68
CA PHE A 154 -0.27 5.89 0.97
C PHE A 154 -0.92 7.14 1.54
N PHE A 155 -0.09 8.13 1.82
CA PHE A 155 -0.50 9.47 2.21
C PHE A 155 0.06 10.47 1.21
N ILE A 156 -0.79 11.33 0.68
CA ILE A 156 -0.43 12.26 -0.41
C ILE A 156 -0.76 13.67 0.04
N ASN A 157 0.17 14.58 -0.18
CA ASN A 157 -0.09 16.00 -0.06
C ASN A 157 -0.80 16.49 -1.33
N PRO A 158 -2.10 16.88 -1.28
CA PRO A 158 -2.85 17.26 -2.46
C PRO A 158 -2.40 18.59 -3.08
N GLU A 159 -1.63 19.40 -2.35
CA GLU A 159 -1.14 20.69 -2.84
C GLU A 159 -0.02 20.55 -3.86
N ASN A 160 0.91 19.61 -3.64
CA ASN A 160 2.14 19.47 -4.42
C ASN A 160 2.39 18.06 -4.98
N GLY A 161 1.66 17.05 -4.51
CA GLY A 161 1.84 15.66 -4.94
C GLY A 161 2.94 14.89 -4.21
N ASP A 162 3.47 15.42 -3.10
CA ASP A 162 4.41 14.66 -2.25
C ASP A 162 3.72 13.44 -1.66
N VAL A 163 4.47 12.34 -1.51
CA VAL A 163 3.95 11.05 -1.08
C VAL A 163 4.72 10.55 0.13
N LEU A 164 3.98 9.99 1.09
CA LEU A 164 4.52 9.20 2.19
C LEU A 164 3.89 7.81 2.20
N ILE A 165 4.72 6.80 2.31
CA ILE A 165 4.33 5.39 2.33
C ILE A 165 4.56 4.85 3.75
N CYS A 166 3.52 4.28 4.34
CA CYS A 166 3.49 3.76 5.72
C CYS A 166 3.57 2.23 5.74
N ASP A 167 3.48 1.65 6.94
CA ASP A 167 3.48 0.19 7.16
C ASP A 167 4.66 -0.54 6.49
N ASN A 168 5.85 0.07 6.62
CA ASN A 168 7.10 -0.44 6.02
C ASN A 168 7.73 -1.61 6.82
N ASP A 169 7.10 -2.04 7.88
CA ASP A 169 7.42 -3.26 8.63
C ASP A 169 7.13 -4.54 7.82
N ASN A 170 6.25 -4.45 6.82
CA ASN A 170 5.98 -5.53 5.87
C ASN A 170 7.07 -5.69 4.81
N VAL A 171 7.91 -4.67 4.62
CA VAL A 171 8.99 -4.70 3.64
C VAL A 171 10.02 -5.75 4.03
N SER A 172 10.33 -6.63 3.10
CA SER A 172 11.31 -7.70 3.30
C SER A 172 12.18 -7.92 2.06
N PRO A 173 13.37 -8.54 2.20
CA PRO A 173 14.20 -8.89 1.06
C PRO A 173 13.45 -9.74 0.04
N PHE A 174 13.77 -9.54 -1.24
CA PHE A 174 13.15 -10.30 -2.33
C PHE A 174 13.29 -11.81 -2.10
N GLY A 175 12.17 -12.53 -2.27
CA GLY A 175 12.10 -13.98 -2.02
C GLY A 175 11.81 -14.36 -0.56
N THR A 176 11.63 -13.38 0.34
CA THR A 176 11.22 -13.60 1.74
C THR A 176 9.79 -13.11 1.94
N ASN A 177 8.96 -13.92 2.61
CA ASN A 177 7.61 -13.51 3.04
C ASN A 177 7.38 -13.94 4.48
N LEU A 178 7.00 -13.00 5.33
CA LEU A 178 6.73 -13.22 6.74
C LEU A 178 5.28 -13.64 7.04
N GLY A 179 4.52 -14.00 6.02
CA GLY A 179 3.11 -14.36 6.12
C GLY A 179 2.17 -13.21 5.77
N ILE A 180 2.72 -12.16 5.15
CA ILE A 180 1.93 -11.07 4.61
C ILE A 180 1.32 -11.52 3.28
N MET A 181 0.01 -11.34 3.11
CA MET A 181 -0.71 -11.71 1.89
C MET A 181 -1.18 -10.49 1.08
N GLY A 182 -1.21 -9.34 1.72
CA GLY A 182 -1.78 -8.13 1.14
C GLY A 182 -3.29 -8.00 1.36
N LYS A 183 -3.86 -6.91 0.87
CA LYS A 183 -5.28 -6.56 1.01
C LYS A 183 -6.07 -7.04 -0.21
N GLN A 184 -7.25 -7.61 0.02
CA GLN A 184 -8.18 -7.99 -1.07
C GLN A 184 -8.39 -6.85 -2.07
N ARG A 185 -8.54 -7.22 -3.35
CA ARG A 185 -8.67 -6.32 -4.52
C ARG A 185 -7.44 -5.47 -4.86
N TRP A 186 -6.36 -5.61 -4.07
CA TRP A 186 -5.05 -5.01 -4.38
C TRP A 186 -4.02 -6.06 -4.76
N MET A 187 -4.27 -7.31 -4.34
CA MET A 187 -3.40 -8.45 -4.59
C MET A 187 -3.38 -8.85 -6.07
N ALA A 188 -2.22 -9.29 -6.52
CA ALA A 188 -2.06 -9.89 -7.84
C ALA A 188 -2.85 -11.21 -7.96
N PRO A 189 -3.31 -11.60 -9.17
CA PRO A 189 -4.14 -12.79 -9.37
C PRO A 189 -3.56 -14.08 -8.81
N GLU A 190 -2.25 -14.30 -8.94
CA GLU A 190 -1.57 -15.48 -8.38
C GLU A 190 -1.59 -15.51 -6.84
N ILE A 191 -1.60 -14.33 -6.20
CA ILE A 191 -1.68 -14.23 -4.74
C ILE A 191 -3.12 -14.51 -4.28
N VAL A 192 -4.12 -13.96 -4.98
CA VAL A 192 -5.54 -14.25 -4.72
C VAL A 192 -5.82 -15.75 -4.82
N MET A 193 -5.17 -16.45 -5.75
CA MET A 193 -5.30 -17.88 -5.96
C MET A 193 -4.43 -18.74 -5.02
N GLY A 194 -3.60 -18.11 -4.15
CA GLY A 194 -2.70 -18.84 -3.26
C GLY A 194 -1.61 -19.64 -3.98
N LYS A 195 -1.26 -19.27 -5.20
CA LYS A 195 -0.24 -19.95 -6.02
C LYS A 195 1.18 -19.48 -5.73
N ASN A 196 1.32 -18.29 -5.20
CA ASN A 196 2.60 -17.66 -4.87
C ASN A 196 2.45 -16.84 -3.59
N ASP A 197 3.55 -16.61 -2.90
CA ASP A 197 3.67 -15.56 -1.90
C ASP A 197 3.89 -14.20 -2.58
N PRO A 198 3.48 -13.08 -1.93
CA PRO A 198 3.77 -11.74 -2.41
C PRO A 198 5.27 -11.49 -2.60
N ASP A 199 5.62 -10.86 -3.70
CA ASP A 199 6.98 -10.50 -4.08
C ASP A 199 6.98 -9.17 -4.88
N LYS A 200 8.15 -8.72 -5.35
CA LYS A 200 8.22 -7.49 -6.16
C LYS A 200 7.46 -7.57 -7.49
N ASN A 201 7.17 -8.77 -8.03
CA ASN A 201 6.37 -8.90 -9.23
C ASN A 201 4.88 -8.71 -8.91
N SER A 202 4.42 -9.23 -7.77
CA SER A 202 3.07 -8.94 -7.29
C SER A 202 2.92 -7.47 -6.90
N ASP A 203 3.96 -6.84 -6.32
CA ASP A 203 3.99 -5.39 -6.06
C ASP A 203 3.76 -4.57 -7.34
N ARG A 204 4.33 -4.96 -8.49
CA ARG A 204 4.11 -4.29 -9.78
C ARG A 204 2.67 -4.33 -10.25
N PHE A 205 1.96 -5.44 -9.99
CA PHE A 205 0.52 -5.49 -10.26
C PHE A 205 -0.23 -4.52 -9.34
N SER A 206 0.03 -4.59 -8.04
CA SER A 206 -0.64 -3.73 -7.05
C SER A 206 -0.32 -2.25 -7.29
N LEU A 207 0.90 -1.93 -7.72
CA LEU A 207 1.30 -0.58 -8.13
C LEU A 207 0.48 -0.10 -9.34
N ALA A 208 0.29 -0.94 -10.37
CA ALA A 208 -0.57 -0.61 -11.50
C ALA A 208 -2.02 -0.34 -11.06
N VAL A 209 -2.54 -1.09 -10.08
CA VAL A 209 -3.87 -0.84 -9.48
C VAL A 209 -3.90 0.52 -8.78
N VAL A 210 -2.87 0.86 -7.99
CA VAL A 210 -2.75 2.19 -7.33
C VAL A 210 -2.77 3.30 -8.37
N LEU A 211 -1.93 3.22 -9.40
CA LEU A 211 -1.83 4.23 -10.45
C LEU A 211 -3.15 4.39 -11.21
N PHE A 212 -3.79 3.26 -11.56
CA PHE A 212 -5.10 3.33 -12.20
C PHE A 212 -6.15 4.00 -11.32
N ARG A 213 -6.22 3.62 -10.03
CA ARG A 213 -7.18 4.22 -9.11
C ARG A 213 -6.89 5.69 -8.84
N LEU A 214 -5.62 6.08 -8.79
CA LEU A 214 -5.23 7.48 -8.63
C LEU A 214 -5.71 8.35 -9.81
N LEU A 215 -5.56 7.85 -11.05
CA LEU A 215 -5.90 8.59 -12.27
C LEU A 215 -7.38 8.49 -12.65
N PHE A 216 -8.03 7.36 -12.43
CA PHE A 216 -9.40 7.09 -12.89
C PHE A 216 -10.44 7.02 -11.76
N ILE A 217 -10.02 7.04 -10.49
CA ILE A 217 -10.89 6.99 -9.28
C ILE A 217 -11.78 5.72 -9.25
N ASN A 218 -11.44 4.71 -10.00
CA ASN A 218 -12.14 3.42 -10.07
C ASN A 218 -11.12 2.28 -10.08
N HIS A 219 -11.58 1.06 -9.79
CA HIS A 219 -10.73 -0.11 -9.83
C HIS A 219 -10.61 -0.66 -11.27
N PRO A 220 -9.41 -1.10 -11.74
CA PRO A 220 -9.22 -1.55 -13.13
C PRO A 220 -9.99 -2.81 -13.49
N LEU A 221 -10.35 -3.64 -12.51
CA LEU A 221 -11.07 -4.89 -12.72
C LEU A 221 -12.55 -4.81 -12.32
N GLU A 222 -13.05 -3.66 -11.83
CA GLU A 222 -14.43 -3.50 -11.39
C GLU A 222 -15.30 -2.87 -12.49
N GLY A 223 -16.13 -3.70 -13.11
CA GLY A 223 -17.08 -3.36 -14.15
C GLY A 223 -18.27 -4.32 -14.14
N ARG A 224 -18.97 -4.42 -15.24
CA ARG A 224 -20.21 -5.21 -15.35
C ARG A 224 -20.03 -6.69 -15.00
N TYR A 225 -18.93 -7.31 -15.45
CA TYR A 225 -18.62 -8.71 -15.21
C TYR A 225 -18.32 -9.01 -13.74
N SER A 226 -17.59 -8.12 -13.07
CA SER A 226 -17.06 -8.31 -11.73
C SER A 226 -17.97 -7.74 -10.62
N THR A 227 -19.19 -7.28 -10.95
CA THR A 227 -20.16 -6.71 -9.99
C THR A 227 -21.41 -7.59 -9.94
N PRO A 228 -21.34 -8.80 -9.36
CA PRO A 228 -22.50 -9.67 -9.17
C PRO A 228 -23.42 -9.10 -8.08
N PRO A 229 -24.68 -9.51 -8.01
CA PRO A 229 -25.62 -9.11 -6.96
C PRO A 229 -25.13 -9.40 -5.55
N CYS A 230 -24.32 -10.48 -5.38
CA CYS A 230 -23.68 -10.84 -4.13
C CYS A 230 -22.23 -11.27 -4.39
N MET A 231 -21.28 -10.66 -3.70
CA MET A 231 -19.88 -11.03 -3.79
C MET A 231 -19.57 -12.16 -2.80
N THR A 232 -19.42 -13.37 -3.32
CA THR A 232 -18.96 -14.53 -2.56
C THR A 232 -17.45 -14.66 -2.63
N LYS A 233 -16.87 -15.51 -1.79
CA LYS A 233 -15.42 -15.79 -1.82
C LYS A 233 -14.99 -16.39 -3.17
N GLU A 234 -15.81 -17.27 -3.73
CA GLU A 234 -15.58 -17.89 -5.05
C GLU A 234 -15.66 -16.84 -6.17
N ALA A 235 -16.60 -15.90 -6.07
CA ALA A 235 -16.71 -14.78 -7.01
C ALA A 235 -15.48 -13.86 -6.92
N GLU A 236 -15.01 -13.53 -5.72
CA GLU A 236 -13.76 -12.78 -5.56
C GLU A 236 -12.56 -13.51 -6.15
N GLN A 237 -12.39 -14.79 -5.84
CA GLN A 237 -11.33 -15.61 -6.44
C GLN A 237 -11.43 -15.68 -7.96
N LYS A 238 -12.64 -15.70 -8.53
CA LYS A 238 -12.83 -15.67 -9.97
C LYS A 238 -12.43 -14.32 -10.57
N TYR A 239 -13.01 -13.23 -10.08
CA TYR A 239 -12.89 -11.92 -10.73
C TYR A 239 -11.53 -11.24 -10.49
N TYR A 240 -10.85 -11.55 -9.40
CA TYR A 240 -9.53 -10.97 -9.09
C TYR A 240 -8.38 -11.98 -9.19
N GLY A 241 -8.68 -13.27 -9.40
CA GLY A 241 -7.70 -14.34 -9.42
C GLY A 241 -7.69 -15.16 -10.70
N SER A 242 -8.66 -16.09 -10.88
CA SER A 242 -8.60 -17.07 -11.96
C SER A 242 -9.05 -16.54 -13.32
N ALA A 243 -9.90 -15.51 -13.38
CA ALA A 243 -10.44 -14.95 -14.62
C ALA A 243 -10.64 -13.42 -14.51
N PRO A 244 -9.58 -12.65 -14.20
CA PRO A 244 -9.68 -11.18 -14.15
C PRO A 244 -9.84 -10.63 -15.56
N ILE A 245 -10.71 -9.62 -15.71
CA ILE A 245 -10.91 -8.91 -16.97
C ILE A 245 -10.76 -7.40 -16.72
N PHE A 246 -9.91 -6.74 -17.48
CA PHE A 246 -9.75 -5.29 -17.42
C PHE A 246 -11.01 -4.58 -17.95
N VAL A 247 -11.41 -3.49 -17.31
CA VAL A 247 -12.63 -2.74 -17.69
C VAL A 247 -12.57 -2.15 -19.10
N TYR A 248 -11.38 -1.94 -19.65
CA TYR A 248 -11.15 -1.48 -21.02
C TYR A 248 -10.34 -2.48 -21.85
N ASP A 249 -10.45 -3.79 -21.55
CA ASP A 249 -9.82 -4.82 -22.33
C ASP A 249 -10.28 -4.73 -23.82
N PRO A 250 -9.36 -4.55 -24.78
CA PRO A 250 -9.74 -4.40 -26.18
C PRO A 250 -10.29 -5.70 -26.80
N SER A 251 -9.99 -6.86 -26.20
CA SER A 251 -10.40 -8.19 -26.72
C SER A 251 -11.83 -8.58 -26.33
N THR A 252 -12.40 -7.96 -25.30
CA THR A 252 -13.76 -8.28 -24.80
C THR A 252 -14.50 -7.05 -24.30
N SER A 253 -15.82 -7.08 -24.36
CA SER A 253 -16.69 -6.05 -23.78
C SER A 253 -17.41 -6.50 -22.49
N GLU A 254 -17.08 -7.67 -21.97
CA GLU A 254 -17.80 -8.25 -20.82
C GLU A 254 -17.72 -7.40 -19.57
N ASN A 255 -16.53 -6.85 -19.25
CA ASN A 255 -16.30 -6.07 -18.04
C ASN A 255 -16.32 -4.54 -18.27
N ARG A 256 -17.03 -4.05 -19.27
CA ARG A 256 -17.14 -2.59 -19.49
C ARG A 256 -17.73 -1.86 -18.30
N PRO A 257 -17.36 -0.57 -18.11
CA PRO A 257 -17.90 0.27 -17.06
C PRO A 257 -19.42 0.30 -17.04
N ILE A 258 -20.01 0.21 -15.85
CA ILE A 258 -21.47 0.19 -15.64
C ILE A 258 -22.04 1.58 -15.90
N PRO A 259 -23.03 1.74 -16.80
CA PRO A 259 -23.69 3.02 -17.02
C PRO A 259 -24.36 3.55 -15.75
N GLY A 260 -24.15 4.83 -15.45
CA GLY A 260 -24.73 5.47 -14.26
C GLY A 260 -23.93 5.28 -12.97
N THR A 261 -23.09 4.24 -12.87
CA THR A 261 -22.25 3.96 -11.68
C THR A 261 -20.82 4.39 -11.90
N ASP A 262 -20.19 3.95 -12.99
CA ASP A 262 -18.76 4.17 -13.26
C ASP A 262 -18.53 5.44 -14.07
N HIS A 263 -19.09 6.55 -13.59
CA HIS A 263 -19.03 7.83 -14.29
C HIS A 263 -17.59 8.33 -14.48
N ASN A 264 -16.76 8.20 -13.44
CA ASN A 264 -15.37 8.63 -13.49
C ASN A 264 -14.57 7.89 -14.54
N LEU A 265 -14.73 6.56 -14.65
CA LEU A 265 -14.05 5.77 -15.67
C LEU A 265 -14.31 6.29 -17.08
N LYS A 266 -15.57 6.55 -17.40
CA LYS A 266 -15.96 7.05 -18.74
C LYS A 266 -15.44 8.45 -19.01
N LEU A 267 -15.47 9.32 -17.99
CA LEU A 267 -15.00 10.70 -18.12
C LEU A 267 -13.49 10.72 -18.32
N PHE A 268 -12.73 10.12 -17.41
CA PHE A 268 -11.26 10.22 -17.41
C PHE A 268 -10.62 9.39 -18.54
N TRP A 269 -11.21 8.25 -18.95
CA TRP A 269 -10.69 7.48 -20.07
C TRP A 269 -10.62 8.29 -21.36
N ASN A 270 -11.55 9.22 -21.56
CA ASN A 270 -11.56 10.09 -22.74
C ASN A 270 -10.65 11.33 -22.60
N VAL A 271 -10.22 11.66 -21.38
CA VAL A 271 -9.38 12.83 -21.11
C VAL A 271 -7.88 12.50 -21.22
N TYR A 272 -7.47 11.30 -20.77
CA TYR A 272 -6.07 10.92 -20.81
C TYR A 272 -5.60 10.59 -22.24
N PRO A 273 -4.33 10.92 -22.58
CA PRO A 273 -3.75 10.60 -23.89
C PRO A 273 -3.61 9.09 -24.11
N ASP A 274 -3.50 8.70 -25.38
CA ASP A 274 -3.53 7.27 -25.77
C ASP A 274 -2.38 6.46 -25.14
N TYR A 275 -1.18 7.02 -25.02
CA TYR A 275 -0.05 6.32 -24.42
C TYR A 275 -0.30 5.92 -22.95
N VAL A 276 -1.03 6.74 -22.17
CA VAL A 276 -1.44 6.37 -20.80
C VAL A 276 -2.44 5.22 -20.82
N LYS A 277 -3.42 5.26 -21.73
CA LYS A 277 -4.40 4.19 -21.92
C LYS A 277 -3.75 2.88 -22.34
N GLU A 278 -2.83 2.93 -23.30
CA GLU A 278 -2.06 1.78 -23.79
C GLU A 278 -1.21 1.15 -22.70
N ALA A 279 -0.58 1.95 -21.84
CA ALA A 279 0.16 1.44 -20.69
C ALA A 279 -0.75 0.62 -19.75
N PHE A 280 -1.96 1.12 -19.44
CA PHE A 280 -2.92 0.38 -18.62
C PHE A 280 -3.52 -0.83 -19.34
N ILE A 281 -3.82 -0.74 -20.63
CA ILE A 281 -4.26 -1.89 -21.44
C ILE A 281 -3.19 -2.99 -21.39
N ARG A 282 -1.91 -2.64 -21.51
CA ARG A 282 -0.81 -3.59 -21.40
C ARG A 282 -0.69 -4.15 -19.98
N ALA A 283 -0.72 -3.30 -18.94
CA ALA A 283 -0.60 -3.71 -17.54
C ALA A 283 -1.67 -4.72 -17.11
N PHE A 284 -2.89 -4.53 -17.60
CA PHE A 284 -4.05 -5.35 -17.27
C PHE A 284 -4.49 -6.26 -18.43
N SER A 285 -3.65 -6.50 -19.44
CA SER A 285 -3.90 -7.55 -20.42
C SER A 285 -3.91 -8.93 -19.74
N HIS A 286 -4.72 -9.85 -20.25
CA HIS A 286 -4.84 -11.20 -19.68
C HIS A 286 -3.46 -11.87 -19.50
N ASP A 287 -2.61 -11.82 -20.53
CA ASP A 287 -1.29 -12.46 -20.52
C ASP A 287 -0.39 -11.90 -19.40
N VAL A 288 -0.43 -10.57 -19.17
CA VAL A 288 0.37 -9.91 -18.12
C VAL A 288 -0.20 -10.20 -16.73
N MET A 289 -1.52 -10.14 -16.58
CA MET A 289 -2.18 -10.48 -15.31
C MET A 289 -1.92 -11.92 -14.90
N MET A 290 -1.97 -12.85 -15.85
CA MET A 290 -1.75 -14.28 -15.61
C MET A 290 -0.28 -14.71 -15.66
N LYS A 291 0.67 -13.77 -15.65
CA LYS A 291 2.13 -13.99 -15.69
C LYS A 291 2.63 -14.77 -16.91
N GLN A 292 1.92 -14.75 -18.01
CA GLN A 292 2.39 -15.30 -19.30
C GLN A 292 3.34 -14.32 -19.99
N LYS A 293 3.23 -13.01 -19.65
CA LYS A 293 4.14 -11.95 -20.07
C LYS A 293 4.62 -11.15 -18.87
N PRO A 294 5.80 -10.49 -18.96
CA PRO A 294 6.32 -9.65 -17.87
C PRO A 294 5.38 -8.48 -17.56
N ARG A 295 5.28 -8.13 -16.28
CA ARG A 295 4.60 -6.91 -15.81
C ARG A 295 5.42 -5.68 -16.16
N ILE A 296 4.75 -4.54 -16.31
CA ILE A 296 5.38 -3.25 -16.58
C ILE A 296 6.33 -2.92 -15.42
N LEU A 297 7.56 -2.57 -15.78
CA LEU A 297 8.57 -2.15 -14.81
C LEU A 297 8.32 -0.69 -14.39
N GLU A 298 8.81 -0.33 -13.22
CA GLU A 298 8.72 1.02 -12.69
C GLU A 298 9.33 2.06 -13.66
N LYS A 299 10.43 1.70 -14.33
CA LYS A 299 11.04 2.56 -15.34
C LYS A 299 10.11 2.79 -16.54
N GLU A 300 9.40 1.76 -16.99
CA GLU A 300 8.48 1.86 -18.14
C GLU A 300 7.24 2.71 -17.85
N TRP A 301 6.88 2.87 -16.57
CA TRP A 301 5.84 3.82 -16.15
C TRP A 301 6.34 5.27 -16.14
N LEU A 302 7.64 5.51 -15.95
CA LEU A 302 8.24 6.83 -15.94
C LEU A 302 8.52 7.35 -17.35
N ASP A 303 8.86 6.45 -18.28
CA ASP A 303 9.11 6.76 -19.70
C ASP A 303 7.81 7.12 -20.45
#